data_673666e4400b4fc5bd042866eb54a950
#
_entry.id   673666e4400b4fc5bd042866eb54a950
#
_cell.length_a   1.000
_cell.length_b   1.000
_cell.length_c   1.000
_cell.angle_alpha   90.00
_cell.angle_beta   90.00
_cell.angle_gamma   90.00
#
_symmetry.space_group_name_H-M   'P 1'
#
loop_
_entity.id
_entity.type
_entity.pdbx_description
1 polymer ?
#
loop_
_entity_poly.entity_id
_entity_poly.type
_entity_poly.pdbx_seq_one_letter_code
_entity_poly.pdbx_strand_id
1 'polypeptide(L)'
;RKHTSKSLDKFDPIISDITFAFQEKRVIERVAELTGISDAVGDPHLYAGGLSAMSRGHFLNPHIDNSHDGEQQNYRVLNLLYYITPDWDAANGGNLELWDANVTTPIEIPSLFNRLVLMSTNDKSFHSVNEVKADGVRRCVSNYYFSPHSPNGYETTHVTYFMARPEQKLRRIVTKLDSELRTK
;
A
#
# COMPACT_ATOMS: atom_id res chain seq x y z
N ARG A 1 -14.05 -1.54 -3.81
CA ARG A 1 -13.59 -0.18 -4.19
C ARG A 1 -12.77 0.44 -3.05
N LYS A 2 -11.86 1.34 -3.38
CA LYS A 2 -11.13 2.20 -2.43
C LYS A 2 -11.30 3.64 -2.92
N HIS A 3 -11.74 4.52 -2.05
CA HIS A 3 -11.74 5.96 -2.33
C HIS A 3 -10.40 6.53 -1.85
N THR A 4 -9.78 7.40 -2.63
CA THR A 4 -8.51 8.04 -2.31
C THR A 4 -8.58 9.52 -2.56
N SER A 5 -7.87 10.28 -1.74
CA SER A 5 -7.67 11.72 -1.95
C SER A 5 -6.23 12.09 -1.61
N LYS A 6 -5.58 12.77 -2.51
CA LYS A 6 -4.30 13.46 -2.28
C LYS A 6 -4.49 14.98 -2.06
N SER A 7 -5.68 15.50 -2.33
CA SER A 7 -6.07 16.87 -1.98
C SER A 7 -6.53 16.90 -0.54
N LEU A 8 -5.60 17.20 0.37
CA LEU A 8 -5.84 17.14 1.83
C LEU A 8 -6.48 18.41 2.38
N ASP A 9 -6.48 19.49 1.62
CA ASP A 9 -7.10 20.79 1.91
C ASP A 9 -8.61 20.74 2.19
N LYS A 10 -9.26 19.65 1.79
CA LYS A 10 -10.70 19.41 1.98
C LYS A 10 -11.05 18.76 3.31
N PHE A 11 -10.04 18.39 4.10
CA PHE A 11 -10.20 17.70 5.36
C PHE A 11 -9.69 18.55 6.51
N ASP A 12 -9.87 18.07 7.74
CA ASP A 12 -9.27 18.71 8.92
C ASP A 12 -7.76 18.84 8.73
N PRO A 13 -7.14 19.99 9.02
CA PRO A 13 -5.70 20.21 8.86
C PRO A 13 -4.81 19.14 9.49
N ILE A 14 -5.27 18.51 10.58
CA ILE A 14 -4.54 17.40 11.22
C ILE A 14 -4.24 16.24 10.27
N ILE A 15 -5.08 16.02 9.25
CA ILE A 15 -4.86 14.97 8.25
C ILE A 15 -3.66 15.30 7.38
N SER A 16 -3.51 16.57 7.00
CA SER A 16 -2.33 17.05 6.28
C SER A 16 -1.09 16.93 7.16
N ASP A 17 -1.17 17.42 8.41
CA ASP A 17 -0.05 17.39 9.34
C ASP A 17 0.45 15.95 9.57
N ILE A 18 -0.47 15.01 9.84
CA ILE A 18 -0.12 13.59 9.98
C ILE A 18 0.49 13.03 8.70
N THR A 19 -0.07 13.36 7.54
CA THR A 19 0.42 12.85 6.25
C THR A 19 1.85 13.31 6.01
N PHE A 20 2.13 14.60 6.19
CA PHE A 20 3.46 15.16 5.94
C PHE A 20 4.45 14.95 7.09
N ALA A 21 4.01 14.61 8.30
CA ALA A 21 4.90 14.17 9.37
C ALA A 21 5.74 12.94 8.95
N PHE A 22 5.19 12.05 8.12
CA PHE A 22 5.93 10.92 7.57
C PHE A 22 7.01 11.33 6.55
N GLN A 23 7.01 12.58 6.06
CA GLN A 23 8.03 13.13 5.17
C GLN A 23 9.15 13.85 5.93
N GLU A 24 9.02 14.03 7.25
CA GLU A 24 10.05 14.66 8.06
C GLU A 24 11.31 13.80 8.12
N LYS A 25 12.48 14.46 8.01
CA LYS A 25 13.80 13.80 8.02
C LYS A 25 13.95 12.80 9.17
N ARG A 26 13.60 13.23 10.40
CA ARG A 26 13.67 12.37 11.60
C ARG A 26 12.84 11.08 11.50
N VAL A 27 11.69 11.12 10.79
CA VAL A 27 10.83 9.96 10.62
C VAL A 27 11.40 9.04 9.54
N ILE A 28 11.88 9.61 8.42
CA ILE A 28 12.54 8.86 7.36
C ILE A 28 13.78 8.14 7.91
N GLU A 29 14.64 8.82 8.70
CA GLU A 29 15.80 8.22 9.35
C GLU A 29 15.40 7.06 10.27
N ARG A 30 14.34 7.23 11.07
CA ARG A 30 13.86 6.17 11.95
C ARG A 30 13.31 4.97 11.18
N VAL A 31 12.60 5.22 10.09
CA VAL A 31 12.12 4.15 9.20
C VAL A 31 13.30 3.44 8.52
N ALA A 32 14.31 4.18 8.09
CA ALA A 32 15.55 3.61 7.53
C ALA A 32 16.27 2.68 8.51
N GLU A 33 16.41 3.09 9.78
CA GLU A 33 16.97 2.24 10.84
C GLU A 33 16.18 0.94 11.03
N LEU A 34 14.83 1.02 11.01
CA LEU A 34 13.95 -0.14 11.25
C LEU A 34 13.93 -1.10 10.06
N THR A 35 14.09 -0.60 8.84
CA THR A 35 13.93 -1.39 7.61
C THR A 35 15.26 -1.75 6.94
N GLY A 36 16.36 -1.07 7.31
CA GLY A 36 17.66 -1.22 6.67
C GLY A 36 17.78 -0.50 5.32
N ILE A 37 16.76 0.28 4.92
CA ILE A 37 16.74 1.03 3.65
C ILE A 37 17.26 2.45 3.94
N SER A 38 18.57 2.65 3.84
CA SER A 38 19.24 3.87 4.30
C SER A 38 19.12 5.05 3.34
N ASP A 39 18.78 4.83 2.10
CA ASP A 39 18.68 5.82 1.03
C ASP A 39 17.21 6.14 0.65
N ALA A 40 16.27 5.75 1.51
CA ALA A 40 14.86 6.04 1.31
C ALA A 40 14.59 7.55 1.35
N VAL A 41 13.81 8.02 0.38
CA VAL A 41 13.29 9.39 0.30
C VAL A 41 11.78 9.38 0.34
N GLY A 42 11.18 10.41 0.94
CA GLY A 42 9.74 10.57 0.97
C GLY A 42 9.16 11.02 -0.38
N ASP A 43 7.83 11.04 -0.46
CA ASP A 43 7.08 11.47 -1.65
C ASP A 43 6.32 12.78 -1.36
N PRO A 44 6.93 13.95 -1.60
CA PRO A 44 6.30 15.23 -1.32
C PRO A 44 5.07 15.50 -2.20
N HIS A 45 4.92 14.79 -3.31
CA HIS A 45 3.80 14.95 -4.23
C HIS A 45 2.65 13.97 -3.97
N LEU A 46 2.78 13.09 -2.98
CA LEU A 46 1.80 12.04 -2.65
C LEU A 46 1.35 11.27 -3.90
N TYR A 47 2.31 10.85 -4.73
CA TYR A 47 2.04 10.01 -5.89
C TYR A 47 1.41 8.69 -5.45
N ALA A 48 0.12 8.52 -5.73
CA ALA A 48 -0.72 7.43 -5.24
C ALA A 48 -0.89 7.35 -3.70
N GLY A 49 -0.27 8.26 -2.92
CA GLY A 49 -0.41 8.39 -1.47
C GLY A 49 -1.63 9.24 -1.05
N GLY A 50 -1.65 9.62 0.23
CA GLY A 50 -2.69 10.45 0.83
C GLY A 50 -3.72 9.66 1.63
N LEU A 51 -4.92 10.23 1.81
CA LEU A 51 -6.01 9.61 2.57
C LEU A 51 -6.76 8.59 1.72
N SER A 52 -7.03 7.43 2.29
CA SER A 52 -7.88 6.41 1.70
C SER A 52 -9.02 6.01 2.64
N ALA A 53 -10.18 5.68 2.05
CA ALA A 53 -11.39 5.30 2.75
C ALA A 53 -12.05 4.09 2.09
N MET A 54 -12.51 3.16 2.91
CA MET A 54 -13.23 1.96 2.48
C MET A 54 -14.44 1.73 3.38
N SER A 55 -15.60 1.54 2.78
CA SER A 55 -16.87 1.27 3.45
C SER A 55 -17.28 -0.20 3.28
N ARG A 56 -18.33 -0.62 3.96
CA ARG A 56 -18.88 -1.99 3.90
C ARG A 56 -19.00 -2.51 2.46
N GLY A 57 -18.56 -3.73 2.23
CA GLY A 57 -18.50 -4.38 0.92
C GLY A 57 -17.30 -3.97 0.06
N HIS A 58 -16.52 -2.97 0.48
CA HIS A 58 -15.30 -2.60 -0.24
C HIS A 58 -14.16 -3.56 0.11
N PHE A 59 -13.41 -3.92 -0.90
CA PHE A 59 -12.17 -4.71 -0.80
C PHE A 59 -11.20 -4.28 -1.90
N LEU A 60 -9.96 -4.73 -1.80
CA LEU A 60 -8.96 -4.58 -2.85
C LEU A 60 -8.36 -5.95 -3.16
N ASN A 61 -8.34 -6.32 -4.43
CA ASN A 61 -7.74 -7.59 -4.85
C ASN A 61 -6.22 -7.61 -4.65
N PRO A 62 -5.60 -8.79 -4.54
CA PRO A 62 -4.16 -8.93 -4.55
C PRO A 62 -3.54 -8.21 -5.75
N HIS A 63 -2.51 -7.41 -5.49
CA HIS A 63 -1.83 -6.63 -6.52
C HIS A 63 -0.38 -6.36 -6.11
N ILE A 64 0.42 -6.04 -7.08
CA ILE A 64 1.72 -5.40 -6.89
C ILE A 64 1.58 -3.95 -7.34
N ASP A 65 2.12 -3.03 -6.56
CA ASP A 65 2.14 -1.61 -6.89
C ASP A 65 3.10 -1.34 -8.04
N ASN A 66 2.95 -0.20 -8.70
CA ASN A 66 3.93 0.28 -9.68
C ASN A 66 5.33 0.41 -9.06
N SER A 67 6.34 0.08 -9.85
CA SER A 67 7.74 -0.01 -9.41
C SER A 67 8.41 1.34 -9.11
N HIS A 68 7.91 2.45 -9.63
CA HIS A 68 8.58 3.75 -9.58
C HIS A 68 7.67 4.88 -9.09
N ASP A 69 8.29 6.02 -8.80
CA ASP A 69 7.61 7.29 -8.59
C ASP A 69 6.94 7.82 -9.88
N GLY A 70 6.29 8.98 -9.78
CA GLY A 70 5.56 9.57 -10.91
C GLY A 70 6.46 10.01 -12.07
N GLU A 71 7.73 10.26 -11.82
CA GLU A 71 8.73 10.68 -12.82
C GLU A 71 9.59 9.51 -13.32
N GLN A 72 9.37 8.31 -12.80
CA GLN A 72 10.11 7.09 -13.12
C GLN A 72 11.63 7.18 -12.83
N GLN A 73 11.99 7.95 -11.82
CA GLN A 73 13.39 8.18 -11.44
C GLN A 73 13.82 7.32 -10.25
N ASN A 74 12.89 7.02 -9.35
CA ASN A 74 13.17 6.28 -8.13
C ASN A 74 12.24 5.07 -7.98
N TYR A 75 12.79 3.98 -7.47
CA TYR A 75 12.04 2.76 -7.15
C TYR A 75 11.21 2.93 -5.89
N ARG A 76 9.98 2.46 -5.90
CA ARG A 76 9.18 2.34 -4.69
C ARG A 76 9.75 1.22 -3.83
N VAL A 77 10.11 1.54 -2.59
CA VAL A 77 10.76 0.59 -1.67
C VAL A 77 9.94 0.31 -0.42
N LEU A 78 9.08 1.26 -0.01
CA LEU A 78 8.23 1.12 1.18
C LEU A 78 6.87 1.74 0.98
N ASN A 79 5.84 1.04 1.47
CA ASN A 79 4.52 1.59 1.75
C ASN A 79 4.37 1.76 3.26
N LEU A 80 3.97 2.96 3.69
CA LEU A 80 3.63 3.29 5.06
C LEU A 80 2.12 3.44 5.14
N LEU A 81 1.47 2.58 5.92
CA LEU A 81 0.02 2.53 6.05
C LEU A 81 -0.36 2.84 7.51
N TYR A 82 -0.83 4.05 7.76
CA TYR A 82 -1.23 4.49 9.08
C TYR A 82 -2.75 4.51 9.22
N TYR A 83 -3.28 3.63 10.07
CA TYR A 83 -4.71 3.45 10.27
C TYR A 83 -5.26 4.42 11.32
N ILE A 84 -6.28 5.19 10.95
CA ILE A 84 -6.78 6.33 11.72
C ILE A 84 -8.27 6.24 12.09
N THR A 85 -8.90 5.06 11.96
CA THR A 85 -10.30 4.88 12.36
C THR A 85 -10.35 4.44 13.81
N PRO A 86 -10.87 5.27 14.75
CA PRO A 86 -11.03 4.87 16.15
C PRO A 86 -11.91 3.62 16.26
N ASP A 87 -11.68 2.83 17.31
CA ASP A 87 -12.47 1.64 17.68
C ASP A 87 -12.66 0.61 16.55
N TRP A 88 -11.74 0.60 15.57
CA TRP A 88 -11.77 -0.36 14.48
C TRP A 88 -11.20 -1.70 14.94
N ASP A 89 -12.03 -2.73 14.94
CA ASP A 89 -11.67 -4.11 15.28
C ASP A 89 -11.23 -4.91 14.04
N ALA A 90 -10.41 -5.92 14.24
CA ALA A 90 -10.01 -6.86 13.19
C ALA A 90 -11.21 -7.56 12.51
N ALA A 91 -12.24 -7.89 13.30
CA ALA A 91 -13.47 -8.51 12.81
C ALA A 91 -14.27 -7.59 11.87
N ASN A 92 -14.06 -6.28 11.93
CA ASN A 92 -14.69 -5.31 11.04
C ASN A 92 -14.21 -5.44 9.59
N GLY A 93 -13.13 -6.18 9.35
CA GLY A 93 -12.51 -6.31 8.04
C GLY A 93 -11.74 -5.05 7.59
N GLY A 94 -11.44 -4.97 6.30
CA GLY A 94 -10.59 -3.91 5.77
C GLY A 94 -9.12 -4.07 6.17
N ASN A 95 -8.74 -5.27 6.59
CA ASN A 95 -7.39 -5.60 7.03
C ASN A 95 -6.44 -5.75 5.83
N LEU A 96 -5.18 -5.43 6.02
CA LEU A 96 -4.14 -5.68 5.03
C LEU A 96 -3.88 -7.19 4.95
N GLU A 97 -3.76 -7.70 3.75
CA GLU A 97 -3.35 -9.08 3.49
C GLU A 97 -2.03 -9.09 2.71
N LEU A 98 -1.04 -9.77 3.23
CA LEU A 98 0.25 -9.99 2.57
C LEU A 98 0.30 -11.40 2.03
N TRP A 99 0.59 -11.55 0.74
CA TRP A 99 0.52 -12.83 0.03
C TRP A 99 1.92 -13.33 -0.33
N ASP A 100 2.04 -14.65 -0.48
CA ASP A 100 3.19 -15.23 -1.17
C ASP A 100 3.19 -14.87 -2.68
N ALA A 101 4.30 -15.11 -3.36
CA ALA A 101 4.44 -14.80 -4.78
C ALA A 101 3.42 -15.50 -5.70
N ASN A 102 2.79 -16.58 -5.23
CA ASN A 102 1.78 -17.32 -5.99
C ASN A 102 0.35 -16.90 -5.61
N VAL A 103 0.18 -16.00 -4.65
CA VAL A 103 -1.12 -15.57 -4.13
C VAL A 103 -1.95 -16.77 -3.69
N THR A 104 -1.43 -17.56 -2.75
CA THR A 104 -2.12 -18.79 -2.26
C THR A 104 -2.76 -18.58 -0.89
N THR A 105 -2.01 -18.11 0.09
CA THR A 105 -2.48 -17.91 1.45
C THR A 105 -1.94 -16.59 2.01
N PRO A 106 -2.79 -15.67 2.48
CA PRO A 106 -2.33 -14.40 3.02
C PRO A 106 -2.00 -14.49 4.50
N ILE A 107 -1.07 -13.63 4.93
CA ILE A 107 -0.93 -13.20 6.32
C ILE A 107 -1.78 -11.94 6.48
N GLU A 108 -2.71 -11.95 7.44
CA GLU A 108 -3.60 -10.83 7.70
C GLU A 108 -3.01 -9.91 8.79
N ILE A 109 -2.94 -8.62 8.50
CA ILE A 109 -2.53 -7.56 9.42
C ILE A 109 -3.76 -6.71 9.75
N PRO A 110 -4.29 -6.76 10.98
CA PRO A 110 -5.46 -5.97 11.36
C PRO A 110 -5.24 -4.47 11.22
N SER A 111 -6.21 -3.75 10.66
CA SER A 111 -6.18 -2.30 10.44
C SER A 111 -6.63 -1.52 11.68
N LEU A 112 -6.05 -1.82 12.84
CA LEU A 112 -6.40 -1.22 14.13
C LEU A 112 -6.04 0.27 14.18
N PHE A 113 -6.81 1.03 14.96
CA PHE A 113 -6.53 2.45 15.21
C PHE A 113 -5.11 2.66 15.74
N ASN A 114 -4.49 3.75 15.29
CA ASN A 114 -3.13 4.15 15.67
C ASN A 114 -2.04 3.11 15.35
N ARG A 115 -2.27 2.24 14.36
CA ARG A 115 -1.27 1.29 13.86
C ARG A 115 -0.62 1.83 12.60
N LEU A 116 0.72 1.86 12.61
CA LEU A 116 1.54 2.04 11.43
C LEU A 116 2.05 0.69 10.95
N VAL A 117 1.89 0.41 9.68
CA VAL A 117 2.51 -0.73 9.00
C VAL A 117 3.55 -0.21 8.03
N LEU A 118 4.78 -0.72 8.15
CA LEU A 118 5.85 -0.54 7.19
C LEU A 118 5.91 -1.81 6.33
N MET A 119 5.62 -1.68 5.05
CA MET A 119 5.60 -2.81 4.12
C MET A 119 6.65 -2.58 3.03
N SER A 120 7.66 -3.43 2.99
CA SER A 120 8.64 -3.44 1.90
C SER A 120 7.95 -3.82 0.59
N THR A 121 8.29 -3.10 -0.48
CA THR A 121 7.74 -3.32 -1.81
C THR A 121 8.82 -3.83 -2.77
N ASN A 122 8.46 -4.80 -3.59
CA ASN A 122 9.28 -5.37 -4.64
C ASN A 122 8.38 -6.08 -5.67
N ASP A 123 8.95 -6.74 -6.65
CA ASP A 123 8.22 -7.44 -7.72
C ASP A 123 7.45 -8.71 -7.27
N LYS A 124 7.52 -9.07 -5.97
CA LYS A 124 6.83 -10.22 -5.37
C LYS A 124 5.94 -9.84 -4.19
N SER A 125 5.88 -8.56 -3.84
CA SER A 125 5.15 -8.06 -2.67
C SER A 125 3.63 -7.94 -2.91
N PHE A 126 2.99 -9.05 -3.29
CA PHE A 126 1.54 -9.08 -3.43
C PHE A 126 0.84 -8.76 -2.13
N HIS A 127 -0.05 -7.78 -2.20
CA HIS A 127 -0.85 -7.37 -1.06
C HIS A 127 -2.28 -7.00 -1.48
N SER A 128 -3.19 -7.06 -0.53
CA SER A 128 -4.61 -6.77 -0.75
C SER A 128 -5.25 -6.19 0.50
N VAL A 129 -6.52 -5.86 0.41
CA VAL A 129 -7.35 -5.52 1.58
C VAL A 129 -8.57 -6.42 1.54
N ASN A 130 -8.83 -7.16 2.63
CA ASN A 130 -10.01 -7.99 2.72
C ASN A 130 -11.28 -7.12 2.81
N GLU A 131 -12.45 -7.75 2.69
CA GLU A 131 -13.71 -7.04 2.66
C GLU A 131 -13.99 -6.35 4.00
N VAL A 132 -14.39 -5.07 3.93
CA VAL A 132 -14.95 -4.34 5.06
C VAL A 132 -16.35 -4.89 5.36
N LYS A 133 -16.54 -5.47 6.54
CA LYS A 133 -17.75 -6.15 6.97
C LYS A 133 -18.67 -5.26 7.81
N ALA A 134 -18.08 -4.38 8.61
CA ALA A 134 -18.81 -3.51 9.53
C ALA A 134 -19.43 -2.31 8.81
N ASP A 135 -20.49 -1.79 9.41
CA ASP A 135 -21.01 -0.46 9.07
C ASP A 135 -20.03 0.60 9.62
N GLY A 136 -19.56 1.46 8.74
CA GLY A 136 -18.54 2.45 9.06
C GLY A 136 -17.57 2.65 7.91
N VAL A 137 -16.53 3.44 8.19
CA VAL A 137 -15.51 3.77 7.19
C VAL A 137 -14.12 3.51 7.77
N ARG A 138 -13.44 2.53 7.22
CA ARG A 138 -12.03 2.28 7.49
C ARG A 138 -11.19 3.32 6.76
N ARG A 139 -10.37 4.09 7.50
CA ARG A 139 -9.53 5.16 6.97
C ARG A 139 -8.06 4.85 7.20
N CYS A 140 -7.24 5.22 6.21
CA CYS A 140 -5.80 5.01 6.25
C CYS A 140 -5.12 6.19 5.57
N VAL A 141 -4.09 6.73 6.22
CA VAL A 141 -3.11 7.63 5.61
C VAL A 141 -2.00 6.77 5.03
N SER A 142 -1.76 6.93 3.72
CA SER A 142 -0.73 6.18 3.01
C SER A 142 0.38 7.11 2.55
N ASN A 143 1.61 6.74 2.86
CA ASN A 143 2.83 7.35 2.33
C ASN A 143 3.66 6.29 1.61
N TYR A 144 4.48 6.72 0.67
CA TYR A 144 5.41 5.85 -0.03
C TYR A 144 6.81 6.43 0.04
N TYR A 145 7.79 5.55 0.25
CA TYR A 145 9.19 5.95 0.15
C TYR A 145 9.80 5.30 -1.09
N PHE A 146 10.69 6.05 -1.68
CA PHE A 146 11.39 5.70 -2.89
C PHE A 146 12.91 5.67 -2.65
N SER A 147 13.64 4.98 -3.50
CA SER A 147 15.10 4.89 -3.50
C SER A 147 15.62 4.93 -4.94
N PRO A 148 16.79 5.51 -5.20
CA PRO A 148 17.42 5.38 -6.51
C PRO A 148 17.87 3.95 -6.84
N HIS A 149 17.88 3.05 -5.84
CA HIS A 149 18.29 1.67 -6.00
C HIS A 149 17.10 0.71 -6.01
N SER A 150 17.13 -0.26 -6.93
CA SER A 150 16.09 -1.28 -7.05
C SER A 150 16.03 -2.18 -5.82
N PRO A 151 14.84 -2.41 -5.23
CA PRO A 151 14.68 -3.35 -4.11
C PRO A 151 14.87 -4.81 -4.52
N ASN A 152 14.91 -5.11 -5.81
CA ASN A 152 15.07 -6.46 -6.35
C ASN A 152 16.55 -6.84 -6.59
N GLY A 153 17.49 -5.88 -6.51
CA GLY A 153 18.89 -6.08 -6.88
C GLY A 153 19.15 -6.13 -8.40
N TYR A 154 18.12 -5.91 -9.20
CA TYR A 154 18.16 -5.79 -10.67
C TYR A 154 17.11 -4.76 -11.13
N GLU A 155 17.31 -4.20 -12.30
CA GLU A 155 16.37 -3.22 -12.85
C GLU A 155 15.04 -3.89 -13.25
N THR A 156 13.94 -3.30 -12.79
CA THR A 156 12.58 -3.73 -13.15
C THR A 156 11.71 -2.52 -13.34
N THR A 157 10.84 -2.57 -14.34
CA THR A 157 9.80 -1.54 -14.52
C THR A 157 8.46 -2.21 -14.75
N HIS A 158 7.49 -1.90 -13.89
CA HIS A 158 6.13 -2.39 -14.05
C HIS A 158 5.13 -1.37 -13.53
N VAL A 159 3.95 -1.38 -14.11
CA VAL A 159 2.78 -0.68 -13.60
C VAL A 159 2.04 -1.57 -12.59
N THR A 160 1.16 -0.99 -11.80
CA THR A 160 0.29 -1.76 -10.91
C THR A 160 -0.46 -2.84 -11.68
N TYR A 161 -0.40 -4.08 -11.22
CA TYR A 161 -1.14 -5.20 -11.78
C TYR A 161 -1.79 -6.06 -10.71
N PHE A 162 -2.88 -6.71 -11.06
CA PHE A 162 -3.73 -7.46 -10.14
C PHE A 162 -3.69 -8.95 -10.42
N MET A 163 -3.74 -9.73 -9.34
CA MET A 163 -3.97 -11.16 -9.38
C MET A 163 -5.34 -11.47 -8.74
N ALA A 164 -6.11 -12.36 -9.34
CA ALA A 164 -7.34 -12.79 -8.73
C ALA A 164 -7.08 -13.68 -7.51
N ARG A 165 -7.98 -13.63 -6.53
CA ARG A 165 -7.92 -14.47 -5.32
C ARG A 165 -8.03 -15.97 -5.68
N PRO A 166 -7.54 -16.89 -4.83
CA PRO A 166 -7.55 -18.33 -5.10
C PRO A 166 -8.93 -18.90 -5.43
N GLU A 167 -9.97 -18.40 -4.78
CA GLU A 167 -11.37 -18.82 -5.00
C GLU A 167 -11.96 -18.34 -6.34
N GLN A 168 -11.37 -17.34 -6.98
CA GLN A 168 -11.80 -16.77 -8.27
C GLN A 168 -11.14 -17.49 -9.45
N LYS A 169 -11.34 -18.80 -9.59
CA LYS A 169 -10.58 -19.66 -10.51
C LYS A 169 -10.53 -19.17 -11.97
N LEU A 170 -11.66 -18.81 -12.57
CA LEU A 170 -11.69 -18.34 -13.97
C LEU A 170 -11.00 -16.99 -14.14
N ARG A 171 -11.25 -16.06 -13.23
CA ARG A 171 -10.63 -14.74 -13.25
C ARG A 171 -9.11 -14.83 -13.06
N ARG A 172 -8.66 -15.81 -12.28
CA ARG A 172 -7.22 -16.03 -12.03
C ARG A 172 -6.44 -16.37 -13.28
N ILE A 173 -7.02 -17.13 -14.23
CA ILE A 173 -6.38 -17.43 -15.51
C ILE A 173 -6.15 -16.13 -16.31
N VAL A 174 -7.16 -15.26 -16.37
CA VAL A 174 -7.09 -13.99 -17.10
C VAL A 174 -6.08 -13.04 -16.46
N THR A 175 -6.11 -12.88 -15.12
CA THR A 175 -5.21 -11.97 -14.42
C THR A 175 -3.75 -12.45 -14.44
N LYS A 176 -3.50 -13.76 -14.51
CA LYS A 176 -2.16 -14.31 -14.67
C LYS A 176 -1.56 -13.95 -16.05
N LEU A 177 -2.34 -14.07 -17.12
CA LEU A 177 -1.89 -13.64 -18.45
C LEU A 177 -1.66 -12.13 -18.52
N ASP A 178 -2.53 -11.31 -17.90
CA ASP A 178 -2.36 -9.84 -17.84
C ASP A 178 -1.08 -9.46 -17.06
N SER A 179 -0.77 -10.16 -15.96
CA SER A 179 0.44 -9.87 -15.17
C SER A 179 1.72 -10.14 -15.98
N GLU A 180 1.78 -11.23 -16.74
CA GLU A 180 2.92 -11.56 -17.60
C GLU A 180 3.17 -10.52 -18.70
N LEU A 181 2.15 -9.78 -19.13
CA LEU A 181 2.26 -8.69 -20.11
C LEU A 181 2.75 -7.36 -19.48
N ARG A 182 2.56 -7.19 -18.17
CA ARG A 182 2.89 -5.94 -17.46
C ARG A 182 4.24 -5.97 -16.73
N THR A 183 4.86 -7.12 -16.64
CA THR A 183 6.19 -7.36 -16.07
C THR A 183 7.20 -7.57 -17.21
N LYS A 184 7.57 -6.48 -17.90
CA LYS A 184 8.62 -6.51 -18.92
C LYS A 184 9.81 -5.70 -18.48
#